data_99ac3a0012a162151269990bf2b723e1
#
_entry.id   99ac3a0012a162151269990bf2b723e1
#
_cell.length_a   1.000
_cell.length_b   1.000
_cell.length_c   1.000
_cell.angle_alpha   90.00
_cell.angle_beta   90.00
_cell.angle_gamma   90.00
#
_symmetry.space_group_name_H-M   'P 1'
#
loop_
_entity.id
_entity.type
_entity.pdbx_description
1 polymer ?
#
loop_
_entity_poly.entity_id
_entity_poly.type
_entity_poly.pdbx_seq_one_letter_code
_entity_poly.pdbx_strand_id
1 'polypeptide(L)' 'MTKQEKIVVSAYTGVLMCDFDDLHEYIEDKLGRSVWTHELASEAVSAEIKEKSKADFLAICQRESDDLIS' A
#
# COMPACT_ATOMS: atom_id res chain seq x y z
N MET A 1 -4.44 -5.31 -13.16
CA MET A 1 -4.37 -4.96 -11.72
C MET A 1 -5.54 -4.06 -11.36
N THR A 2 -6.25 -4.36 -10.29
CA THR A 2 -7.37 -3.54 -9.85
C THR A 2 -6.88 -2.26 -9.18
N LYS A 3 -7.78 -1.29 -9.00
CA LYS A 3 -7.45 -0.05 -8.30
C LYS A 3 -6.93 -0.32 -6.89
N GLN A 4 -7.59 -1.24 -6.17
CA GLN A 4 -7.17 -1.60 -4.82
C GLN A 4 -5.76 -2.20 -4.80
N GLU A 5 -5.46 -3.04 -5.76
CA GLU A 5 -4.14 -3.65 -5.87
C GLU A 5 -3.06 -2.60 -6.14
N LYS A 6 -3.36 -1.63 -7.00
CA LYS A 6 -2.43 -0.53 -7.28
C LYS A 6 -2.16 0.29 -6.02
N ILE A 7 -3.18 0.54 -5.22
CA ILE A 7 -3.04 1.27 -3.96
C ILE A 7 -2.13 0.51 -3.00
N VAL A 8 -2.36 -0.79 -2.85
CA VAL A 8 -1.55 -1.63 -1.95
C VAL A 8 -0.09 -1.67 -2.40
N VAL A 9 0.14 -1.87 -3.69
CA VAL A 9 1.50 -1.91 -4.23
C VAL A 9 2.19 -0.56 -4.04
N SER A 10 1.47 0.54 -4.27
CA SER A 10 2.02 1.88 -4.05
C SER A 10 2.42 2.09 -2.60
N ALA A 11 1.58 1.65 -1.66
CA ALA A 11 1.87 1.79 -0.24
C ALA A 11 3.09 0.96 0.18
N TYR A 12 3.18 -0.26 -0.32
CA TYR A 12 4.25 -1.17 0.07
C TYR A 12 5.60 -0.80 -0.56
N THR A 13 5.60 -0.48 -1.84
CA THR A 13 6.85 -0.24 -2.58
C THR A 13 7.32 1.20 -2.54
N GLY A 14 6.42 2.13 -2.25
CA GLY A 14 6.73 3.55 -2.28
C GLY A 14 6.68 4.16 -3.67
N VAL A 15 6.30 3.37 -4.68
CA VAL A 15 6.14 3.85 -6.06
C VAL A 15 4.68 4.19 -6.28
N LEU A 16 4.38 5.44 -6.64
CA LEU A 16 3.02 5.90 -6.81
C LEU A 16 2.43 5.36 -8.12
N MET A 17 1.50 4.42 -8.01
CA MET A 17 0.82 3.79 -9.14
C MET A 17 -0.67 4.12 -9.20
N CYS A 18 -1.14 5.00 -8.30
CA CYS A 18 -2.53 5.42 -8.22
C CYS A 18 -2.59 6.89 -7.84
N ASP A 19 -3.81 7.44 -7.76
CA ASP A 19 -3.97 8.82 -7.32
C ASP A 19 -3.49 8.96 -5.87
N PHE A 20 -2.79 10.06 -5.60
CA PHE A 20 -2.25 10.31 -4.27
C PHE A 20 -3.35 10.34 -3.21
N ASP A 21 -4.50 10.93 -3.53
CA ASP A 21 -5.61 11.01 -2.59
C ASP A 21 -6.09 9.63 -2.19
N ASP A 22 -6.19 8.70 -3.13
CA ASP A 22 -6.59 7.32 -2.86
C ASP A 22 -5.57 6.62 -1.97
N LEU A 23 -4.29 6.83 -2.25
CA LEU A 23 -3.21 6.26 -1.46
C LEU A 23 -3.23 6.81 -0.04
N HIS A 24 -3.42 8.13 0.09
CA HIS A 24 -3.47 8.79 1.39
C HIS A 24 -4.61 8.25 2.24
N GLU A 25 -5.80 8.09 1.64
CA GLU A 25 -6.95 7.52 2.33
C GLU A 25 -6.69 6.09 2.81
N TYR A 26 -6.08 5.27 1.96
CA TYR A 26 -5.72 3.91 2.33
C TYR A 26 -4.76 3.87 3.52
N ILE A 27 -3.75 4.73 3.48
CA ILE A 27 -2.75 4.81 4.55
C ILE A 27 -3.38 5.23 5.86
N GLU A 28 -4.24 6.23 5.84
CA GLU A 28 -4.92 6.68 7.05
C GLU A 28 -5.82 5.58 7.62
N ASP A 29 -6.48 4.83 6.76
CA ASP A 29 -7.31 3.70 7.18
C ASP A 29 -6.47 2.60 7.83
N LYS A 30 -5.33 2.27 7.23
CA LYS A 30 -4.45 1.22 7.76
C LYS A 30 -3.81 1.61 9.08
N LEU A 31 -3.41 2.86 9.23
CA LEU A 31 -2.80 3.34 10.47
C LEU A 31 -3.83 3.69 11.54
N GLY A 32 -5.09 3.83 11.16
CA GLY A 32 -6.18 4.15 12.09
C GLY A 32 -6.11 5.57 12.64
N ARG A 33 -5.45 6.48 11.92
CA ARG A 33 -5.34 7.88 12.33
C ARG A 33 -5.11 8.77 11.13
N SER A 34 -5.34 10.06 11.31
CA SER A 34 -5.04 11.04 10.27
C SER A 34 -3.53 11.18 10.09
N VAL A 35 -3.11 11.22 8.84
CA VAL A 35 -1.69 11.31 8.49
C VAL A 35 -1.49 12.54 7.61
N TRP A 36 -0.56 13.41 8.01
CA TRP A 36 -0.25 14.60 7.23
C TRP A 36 0.64 14.23 6.04
N THR A 37 0.52 15.01 4.97
CA THR A 37 1.29 14.73 3.76
C THR A 37 2.79 14.67 4.04
N HIS A 38 3.31 15.57 4.88
CA HIS A 38 4.73 15.58 5.20
C HIS A 38 5.16 14.38 6.05
N GLU A 39 4.23 13.76 6.78
CA GLU A 39 4.53 12.55 7.54
C GLU A 39 4.84 11.37 6.63
N LEU A 40 4.29 11.36 5.43
CA LEU A 40 4.54 10.30 4.47
C LEU A 40 6.00 10.26 4.02
N ALA A 41 6.72 11.36 4.17
CA ALA A 41 8.15 11.43 3.87
C ALA A 41 9.01 10.90 5.03
N SER A 42 8.42 10.66 6.20
CA SER A 42 9.14 10.15 7.36
C SER A 42 9.47 8.66 7.19
N GLU A 43 10.70 8.28 7.49
CA GLU A 43 11.10 6.87 7.42
C GLU A 43 10.32 6.01 8.41
N ALA A 44 10.01 6.54 9.59
CA ALA A 44 9.25 5.82 10.59
C ALA A 44 7.84 5.51 10.09
N VAL A 45 7.16 6.51 9.52
CA VAL A 45 5.81 6.31 8.97
C VAL A 45 5.86 5.39 7.75
N SER A 46 6.86 5.56 6.89
CA SER A 46 7.04 4.72 5.72
C SER A 46 7.20 3.24 6.10
N ALA A 47 8.01 2.97 7.13
CA ALA A 47 8.21 1.61 7.62
C ALA A 47 6.91 1.04 8.19
N GLU A 48 6.16 1.84 8.92
CA GLU A 48 4.87 1.42 9.46
C GLU A 48 3.88 1.10 8.35
N ILE A 49 3.82 1.92 7.31
CA ILE A 49 2.96 1.68 6.16
C ILE A 49 3.34 0.37 5.48
N LYS A 50 4.62 0.12 5.26
CA LYS A 50 5.07 -1.12 4.64
C LYS A 50 4.66 -2.32 5.47
N GLU A 51 4.84 -2.25 6.77
CA GLU A 51 4.47 -3.36 7.65
C GLU A 51 2.97 -3.62 7.61
N LYS A 52 2.17 -2.57 7.67
CA LYS A 52 0.71 -2.70 7.64
C LYS A 52 0.19 -3.21 6.30
N SER A 53 0.84 -2.84 5.21
CA SER A 53 0.41 -3.26 3.87
C SER A 53 1.03 -4.58 3.43
N LYS A 54 1.98 -5.12 4.17
CA LYS A 54 2.70 -6.33 3.79
C LYS A 54 1.76 -7.52 3.55
N ALA A 55 0.82 -7.74 4.46
CA ALA A 55 -0.12 -8.86 4.33
C ALA A 55 -0.95 -8.73 3.06
N ASP A 56 -1.43 -7.53 2.77
CA ASP A 56 -2.22 -7.28 1.56
C ASP A 56 -1.37 -7.48 0.31
N PHE A 57 -0.13 -7.02 0.35
CA PHE A 57 0.80 -7.18 -0.77
C PHE A 57 1.10 -8.66 -1.03
N LEU A 58 1.34 -9.43 0.02
CA LEU A 58 1.62 -10.86 -0.12
C LEU A 58 0.41 -11.62 -0.66
N ALA A 59 -0.80 -11.22 -0.28
CA ALA A 59 -2.02 -11.82 -0.81
C ALA A 59 -2.13 -11.58 -2.31
N ILE A 60 -1.77 -10.39 -2.78
CA ILE A 60 -1.76 -10.08 -4.21
C ILE A 60 -0.72 -10.95 -4.93
N CYS A 61 0.48 -11.06 -4.38
CA CYS A 61 1.54 -11.86 -4.97
C CYS A 61 1.13 -13.34 -5.07
N GLN A 62 0.47 -13.86 -4.05
CA GLN A 62 0.01 -15.24 -4.06
C GLN A 62 -1.02 -15.48 -5.15
N ARG A 63 -1.95 -14.53 -5.34
CA ARG A 63 -2.94 -14.65 -6.39
C ARG A 63 -2.31 -14.65 -7.77
N GLU A 64 -1.34 -13.78 -8.00
CA GLU A 64 -0.62 -13.73 -9.27
C GLU A 64 0.17 -15.00 -9.52
N SER A 65 0.77 -15.56 -8.48
CA SER A 65 1.48 -16.83 -8.59
C SER A 65 0.55 -17.98 -8.96
N ASP A 66 -0.64 -18.01 -8.37
CA ASP A 66 -1.64 -19.02 -8.70
C ASP A 66 -2.07 -18.89 -10.17
N ASP A 67 -2.26 -17.68 -10.65
CA ASP A 67 -2.61 -17.45 -12.04
C ASP A 67 -1.51 -17.92 -12.99
N LEU A 68 -0.26 -17.73 -12.61
CA LEU A 68 0.88 -18.17 -13.43
C LEU A 68 1.00 -19.67 -13.47
N ILE A 69 0.64 -20.35 -12.40
CA ILE A 69 0.73 -21.80 -12.31
C ILE A 69 -0.42 -22.45 -13.05
N SER A 70 -1.58 -21.85 -13.00
CA SER A 70 -2.75 -22.39 -13.66
C SER A 70 -2.82 -21.99 -15.11
#